data_16374a1832035abc164a2be8f11c1327
#
_entry.id   16374a1832035abc164a2be8f11c1327
#
_cell.length_a   1.000
_cell.length_b   1.000
_cell.length_c   1.000
_cell.angle_alpha   90.00
_cell.angle_beta   90.00
_cell.angle_gamma   90.00
#
_symmetry.space_group_name_H-M   'P 1'
#
loop_
_entity.id
_entity.type
_entity.pdbx_description
1 polymer ?
#
loop_
_entity_poly.entity_id
_entity_poly.type
_entity_poly.pdbx_seq_one_letter_code
_entity_poly.pdbx_strand_id
1 'polypeptide(L)'
;MRSCGILMHISSLPSPYGIGTFGAEAEKFADWLKEAGQKYWQVLPIGPTGYGDSPYQPFSSFAGNPLLIDLDELVEHGYLAKKSLDNSDYGADPSYVDFDIVNRNKTALLREAFAGFTDDVGYTSFVIEEQDWLDDYALFMALKDKFGGRPWSDWDDDIKLREPEAVKRWTEELKDDIKFYKFVQYIFFRQWDRFHRYCNKNGIQLIGDIPIYVSPDCADVWAQPELFELDEKRVPKRVAGVPPDYFSATGQLWGNPLYNWEEMHKTGYKWWLKRIGKSKENFDMLRIDHFRAFDTYYAIPYGHKTAENGVWEKGPGMELFNAIKNDLGDVNIIAEDLGDIFDSVKELLRDTGFPGMRVLQFGFNPDNTDNDHLPHNYPKNCCAYTGTHDNSTIMQWYREADPKSRAMARRYVKPRLLERFSAACVRVVYASPANLAIIPMQDILGLGANARMNVPSTVGGNWKWRMLPGRLTASRAEKLRSLAETYFR
;
A
#
# COMPACT_ATOMS: atom_id res chain seq x y z
N MET A 1 -22.55 -8.13 -8.01
CA MET A 1 -22.33 -7.90 -9.46
C MET A 1 -20.85 -8.18 -9.72
N ARG A 2 -20.49 -8.81 -10.85
CA ARG A 2 -19.07 -9.06 -11.19
C ARG A 2 -18.42 -7.78 -11.69
N SER A 3 -17.17 -7.56 -11.32
CA SER A 3 -16.43 -6.33 -11.65
C SER A 3 -14.96 -6.62 -11.92
N CYS A 4 -14.28 -5.68 -12.55
CA CYS A 4 -12.85 -5.77 -12.82
C CYS A 4 -12.16 -4.42 -12.58
N GLY A 5 -10.84 -4.46 -12.41
CA GLY A 5 -10.00 -3.31 -12.20
C GLY A 5 -8.52 -3.61 -12.44
N ILE A 6 -7.72 -2.60 -12.25
CA ILE A 6 -6.27 -2.63 -12.47
C ILE A 6 -5.54 -2.30 -11.17
N LEU A 7 -4.49 -3.08 -10.88
CA LEU A 7 -3.50 -2.75 -9.83
C LEU A 7 -2.38 -1.92 -10.47
N MET A 8 -2.25 -0.67 -10.03
CA MET A 8 -1.22 0.26 -10.47
C MET A 8 -0.94 1.27 -9.38
N HIS A 9 0.24 1.26 -8.78
CA HIS A 9 0.57 2.27 -7.78
C HIS A 9 0.76 3.64 -8.42
N ILE A 10 0.40 4.70 -7.70
CA ILE A 10 0.52 6.09 -8.18
C ILE A 10 1.96 6.42 -8.60
N SER A 11 2.96 6.01 -7.78
CA SER A 11 4.39 6.24 -8.08
C SER A 11 4.83 5.66 -9.43
N SER A 12 4.12 4.65 -9.92
CA SER A 12 4.42 3.96 -11.19
C SER A 12 3.81 4.63 -12.43
N LEU A 13 3.03 5.70 -12.26
CA LEU A 13 2.51 6.47 -13.39
C LEU A 13 3.62 7.24 -14.11
N PRO A 14 3.48 7.52 -15.41
CA PRO A 14 4.35 8.45 -16.10
C PRO A 14 4.32 9.82 -15.43
N SER A 15 5.45 10.50 -15.41
CA SER A 15 5.54 11.88 -14.92
C SER A 15 6.88 12.45 -15.32
N PRO A 16 7.01 13.75 -15.65
CA PRO A 16 8.28 14.41 -15.87
C PRO A 16 9.10 14.56 -14.57
N TYR A 17 8.48 14.33 -13.39
CA TYR A 17 9.06 14.58 -12.06
C TYR A 17 9.66 13.35 -11.40
N GLY A 18 10.10 12.36 -12.17
CA GLY A 18 10.81 11.17 -11.67
C GLY A 18 9.94 10.16 -10.91
N ILE A 19 8.72 10.51 -10.54
CA ILE A 19 7.74 9.66 -9.83
C ILE A 19 6.32 10.08 -10.24
N GLY A 20 5.40 9.14 -10.28
CA GLY A 20 3.98 9.44 -10.52
C GLY A 20 3.36 10.30 -9.40
N THR A 21 2.41 11.17 -9.76
CA THR A 21 1.72 12.11 -8.86
C THR A 21 0.22 12.08 -9.08
N PHE A 22 -0.53 12.83 -8.27
CA PHE A 22 -2.00 13.01 -8.41
C PHE A 22 -2.40 14.01 -9.52
N GLY A 23 -1.47 14.36 -10.41
CA GLY A 23 -1.69 15.30 -11.49
C GLY A 23 -2.29 14.69 -12.75
N ALA A 24 -2.09 15.38 -13.88
CA ALA A 24 -2.73 15.08 -15.16
C ALA A 24 -2.53 13.64 -15.65
N GLU A 25 -1.40 13.00 -15.37
CA GLU A 25 -1.18 11.61 -15.79
C GLU A 25 -2.02 10.61 -14.98
N ALA A 26 -2.33 10.90 -13.70
CA ALA A 26 -3.25 10.10 -12.91
C ALA A 26 -4.70 10.25 -13.44
N GLU A 27 -5.12 11.45 -13.79
CA GLU A 27 -6.42 11.70 -14.40
C GLU A 27 -6.55 10.99 -15.76
N LYS A 28 -5.52 11.07 -16.62
CA LYS A 28 -5.47 10.31 -17.89
C LYS A 28 -5.55 8.79 -17.69
N PHE A 29 -4.96 8.29 -16.62
CA PHE A 29 -5.06 6.86 -16.31
C PHE A 29 -6.48 6.49 -15.88
N ALA A 30 -7.14 7.31 -15.06
CA ALA A 30 -8.54 7.10 -14.68
C ALA A 30 -9.48 7.14 -15.90
N ASP A 31 -9.28 8.09 -16.83
CA ASP A 31 -10.03 8.16 -18.08
C ASP A 31 -9.82 6.92 -18.94
N TRP A 32 -8.58 6.46 -19.06
CA TRP A 32 -8.25 5.25 -19.78
C TRP A 32 -8.89 4.01 -19.15
N LEU A 33 -8.94 3.91 -17.81
CA LEU A 33 -9.64 2.84 -17.11
C LEU A 33 -11.13 2.81 -17.44
N LYS A 34 -11.77 3.98 -17.48
CA LYS A 34 -13.17 4.13 -17.90
C LYS A 34 -13.36 3.65 -19.33
N GLU A 35 -12.51 4.09 -20.27
CA GLU A 35 -12.54 3.62 -21.67
C GLU A 35 -12.32 2.11 -21.79
N ALA A 36 -11.49 1.53 -20.89
CA ALA A 36 -11.21 0.10 -20.83
C ALA A 36 -12.30 -0.71 -20.12
N GLY A 37 -13.42 -0.09 -19.70
CA GLY A 37 -14.52 -0.77 -19.02
C GLY A 37 -14.18 -1.25 -17.62
N GLN A 38 -13.13 -0.68 -17.01
CA GLN A 38 -12.74 -0.99 -15.63
C GLN A 38 -13.59 -0.19 -14.65
N LYS A 39 -13.80 -0.75 -13.44
CA LYS A 39 -14.54 -0.08 -12.37
C LYS A 39 -13.69 0.21 -11.14
N TYR A 40 -12.55 -0.48 -11.03
CA TYR A 40 -11.67 -0.34 -9.88
C TYR A 40 -10.23 -0.01 -10.29
N TRP A 41 -9.62 0.83 -9.48
CA TRP A 41 -8.18 1.07 -9.52
C TRP A 41 -7.62 0.77 -8.13
N GLN A 42 -6.84 -0.29 -8.01
CA GLN A 42 -6.13 -0.64 -6.78
C GLN A 42 -4.77 0.04 -6.77
N VAL A 43 -4.46 0.71 -5.66
CA VAL A 43 -3.15 1.28 -5.36
C VAL A 43 -2.50 0.51 -4.21
N LEU A 44 -1.20 0.69 -4.00
CA LEU A 44 -0.48 0.26 -2.80
C LEU A 44 -0.62 1.33 -1.72
N PRO A 45 -0.16 1.10 -0.46
CA PRO A 45 -0.24 2.11 0.58
C PRO A 45 0.35 3.45 0.12
N ILE A 46 -0.36 4.55 0.39
CA ILE A 46 0.03 5.90 -0.03
C ILE A 46 0.69 6.72 1.09
N GLY A 47 1.12 6.06 2.15
CA GLY A 47 1.84 6.68 3.27
C GLY A 47 3.29 7.05 2.95
N PRO A 48 3.91 7.93 3.76
CA PRO A 48 5.29 8.36 3.57
C PRO A 48 6.26 7.20 3.79
N THR A 49 7.05 6.87 2.76
CA THR A 49 7.97 5.72 2.79
C THR A 49 9.20 6.01 3.65
N GLY A 50 9.61 5.00 4.40
CA GLY A 50 10.84 5.01 5.21
C GLY A 50 11.99 4.26 4.54
N TYR A 51 12.79 3.57 5.34
CA TYR A 51 13.92 2.78 4.89
C TYR A 51 13.51 1.72 3.84
N GLY A 52 14.26 1.67 2.75
CA GLY A 52 14.02 0.71 1.65
C GLY A 52 12.89 1.09 0.70
N ASP A 53 12.37 2.32 0.78
CA ASP A 53 11.34 2.88 -0.10
C ASP A 53 10.01 2.11 -0.10
N SER A 54 9.82 1.20 0.87
CA SER A 54 8.65 0.34 0.95
C SER A 54 7.40 1.12 1.38
N PRO A 55 6.31 1.09 0.63
CA PRO A 55 5.05 1.67 1.06
C PRO A 55 4.41 0.91 2.24
N TYR A 56 4.88 -0.30 2.55
CA TYR A 56 4.43 -1.10 3.70
C TYR A 56 5.19 -0.82 5.00
N GLN A 57 6.16 0.10 4.97
CA GLN A 57 6.91 0.56 6.14
C GLN A 57 6.82 2.10 6.26
N PRO A 58 5.61 2.67 6.36
CA PRO A 58 5.43 4.11 6.41
C PRO A 58 5.83 4.70 7.76
N PHE A 59 6.21 5.98 7.76
CA PHE A 59 6.46 6.74 8.99
C PHE A 59 5.19 7.09 9.79
N SER A 60 4.02 6.84 9.24
CA SER A 60 2.72 7.00 9.90
C SER A 60 1.64 6.17 9.22
N SER A 61 0.69 5.69 10.00
CA SER A 61 -0.51 4.99 9.52
C SER A 61 -1.57 5.93 8.92
N PHE A 62 -1.41 7.24 9.09
CA PHE A 62 -2.40 8.26 8.72
C PHE A 62 -1.89 9.24 7.67
N ALA A 63 -0.59 9.56 7.69
CA ALA A 63 0.00 10.55 6.82
C ALA A 63 0.11 10.08 5.37
N GLY A 64 0.04 11.04 4.44
CA GLY A 64 0.25 10.81 3.02
C GLY A 64 1.70 11.02 2.57
N ASN A 65 2.10 10.33 1.49
CA ASN A 65 3.45 10.39 0.93
C ASN A 65 3.70 11.71 0.18
N PRO A 66 4.60 12.58 0.65
CA PRO A 66 4.90 13.85 0.00
C PRO A 66 5.35 13.71 -1.46
N LEU A 67 5.95 12.56 -1.80
CA LEU A 67 6.44 12.30 -3.15
C LEU A 67 5.32 12.14 -4.19
N LEU A 68 4.08 11.92 -3.77
CA LEU A 68 2.92 11.79 -4.65
C LEU A 68 2.22 13.13 -4.94
N ILE A 69 2.61 14.22 -4.26
CA ILE A 69 2.08 15.56 -4.49
C ILE A 69 2.42 16.00 -5.93
N ASP A 70 1.45 16.55 -6.63
CA ASP A 70 1.65 17.15 -7.93
C ASP A 70 2.28 18.55 -7.79
N LEU A 71 3.38 18.78 -8.50
CA LEU A 71 4.12 20.03 -8.41
C LEU A 71 3.60 21.11 -9.36
N ASP A 72 2.94 20.73 -10.47
CA ASP A 72 2.33 21.70 -11.38
C ASP A 72 1.20 22.45 -10.67
N GLU A 73 0.39 21.77 -9.85
CA GLU A 73 -0.65 22.43 -9.05
C GLU A 73 -0.07 23.47 -8.09
N LEU A 74 1.13 23.23 -7.51
CA LEU A 74 1.78 24.22 -6.65
C LEU A 74 2.24 25.47 -7.43
N VAL A 75 2.65 25.28 -8.68
CA VAL A 75 2.97 26.39 -9.59
C VAL A 75 1.70 27.18 -9.97
N GLU A 76 0.61 26.49 -10.29
CA GLU A 76 -0.68 27.11 -10.63
C GLU A 76 -1.25 27.95 -9.48
N HIS A 77 -1.04 27.51 -8.23
CA HIS A 77 -1.44 28.27 -7.03
C HIS A 77 -0.45 29.38 -6.66
N GLY A 78 0.68 29.51 -7.39
CA GLY A 78 1.69 30.52 -7.12
C GLY A 78 2.56 30.24 -5.89
N TYR A 79 2.52 29.03 -5.33
CA TYR A 79 3.36 28.63 -4.20
C TYR A 79 4.77 28.25 -4.64
N LEU A 80 4.96 27.78 -5.88
CA LEU A 80 6.22 27.33 -6.42
C LEU A 80 6.52 28.05 -7.75
N ALA A 81 7.75 28.49 -7.93
CA ALA A 81 8.16 29.08 -9.21
C ALA A 81 8.35 28.01 -10.28
N LYS A 82 7.77 28.20 -11.48
CA LYS A 82 7.93 27.25 -12.61
C LYS A 82 9.41 27.03 -12.95
N LYS A 83 10.24 28.05 -12.85
CA LYS A 83 11.70 27.95 -13.09
C LYS A 83 12.39 26.98 -12.12
N SER A 84 12.00 26.96 -10.85
CA SER A 84 12.56 26.02 -9.87
C SER A 84 12.19 24.58 -10.22
N LEU A 85 10.95 24.36 -10.63
CA LEU A 85 10.45 23.07 -11.09
C LEU A 85 11.21 22.58 -12.31
N ASP A 86 11.39 23.42 -13.33
CA ASP A 86 12.03 23.05 -14.59
C ASP A 86 13.55 22.81 -14.47
N ASN A 87 14.20 23.41 -13.47
CA ASN A 87 15.64 23.26 -13.23
C ASN A 87 16.01 22.13 -12.28
N SER A 88 15.05 21.44 -11.68
CA SER A 88 15.31 20.35 -10.75
C SER A 88 15.63 19.04 -11.47
N ASP A 89 16.50 18.23 -10.86
CA ASP A 89 16.83 16.89 -11.33
C ASP A 89 15.81 15.88 -10.76
N TYR A 90 15.34 15.01 -11.61
CA TYR A 90 14.35 13.96 -11.24
C TYR A 90 14.81 12.54 -11.59
N GLY A 91 16.10 12.38 -11.91
CA GLY A 91 16.66 11.11 -12.38
C GLY A 91 16.57 10.94 -13.90
N ALA A 92 17.47 10.13 -14.44
CA ALA A 92 17.66 9.98 -15.89
C ALA A 92 16.80 8.89 -16.52
N ASP A 93 16.38 7.86 -15.77
CA ASP A 93 15.62 6.72 -16.31
C ASP A 93 14.12 6.90 -16.10
N PRO A 94 13.33 7.13 -17.15
CA PRO A 94 11.88 7.28 -17.01
C PRO A 94 11.17 5.98 -16.64
N SER A 95 11.85 4.82 -16.69
CA SER A 95 11.28 3.50 -16.34
C SER A 95 11.34 3.18 -14.86
N TYR A 96 12.13 3.94 -14.08
CA TYR A 96 12.35 3.68 -12.66
C TYR A 96 12.36 4.98 -11.86
N VAL A 97 11.91 4.90 -10.62
CA VAL A 97 12.08 5.98 -9.64
C VAL A 97 13.51 5.94 -9.11
N ASP A 98 14.20 7.05 -9.14
CA ASP A 98 15.40 7.29 -8.34
C ASP A 98 14.98 7.98 -7.05
N PHE A 99 14.69 7.19 -6.02
CA PHE A 99 14.15 7.71 -4.77
C PHE A 99 15.08 8.71 -4.07
N ASP A 100 16.41 8.52 -4.17
CA ASP A 100 17.38 9.43 -3.54
C ASP A 100 17.33 10.82 -4.18
N ILE A 101 17.33 10.87 -5.52
CA ILE A 101 17.23 12.12 -6.29
C ILE A 101 15.86 12.77 -6.07
N VAL A 102 14.79 11.99 -6.26
CA VAL A 102 13.41 12.50 -6.18
C VAL A 102 13.12 13.01 -4.78
N ASN A 103 13.46 12.27 -3.74
CA ASN A 103 13.18 12.66 -2.35
C ASN A 103 13.89 13.98 -1.99
N ARG A 104 15.21 14.06 -2.28
CA ARG A 104 15.99 15.28 -1.99
C ARG A 104 15.44 16.50 -2.73
N ASN A 105 15.22 16.40 -4.03
CA ASN A 105 14.87 17.55 -4.83
C ASN A 105 13.40 17.94 -4.66
N LYS A 106 12.50 16.97 -4.52
CA LYS A 106 11.10 17.26 -4.28
C LYS A 106 10.87 17.85 -2.90
N THR A 107 11.59 17.40 -1.87
CA THR A 107 11.56 18.02 -0.54
C THR A 107 12.02 19.49 -0.60
N ALA A 108 13.08 19.79 -1.36
CA ALA A 108 13.53 21.17 -1.53
C ALA A 108 12.45 22.05 -2.21
N LEU A 109 11.79 21.54 -3.25
CA LEU A 109 10.68 22.23 -3.92
C LEU A 109 9.47 22.44 -3.01
N LEU A 110 9.15 21.45 -2.18
CA LEU A 110 8.07 21.58 -1.19
C LEU A 110 8.40 22.61 -0.10
N ARG A 111 9.68 22.73 0.30
CA ARG A 111 10.16 23.80 1.20
C ARG A 111 10.03 25.19 0.54
N GLU A 112 10.36 25.31 -0.76
CA GLU A 112 10.16 26.55 -1.51
C GLU A 112 8.66 26.89 -1.59
N ALA A 113 7.81 25.92 -1.91
CA ALA A 113 6.36 26.11 -1.96
C ALA A 113 5.79 26.53 -0.60
N PHE A 114 6.30 25.97 0.49
CA PHE A 114 5.91 26.38 1.85
C PHE A 114 6.27 27.84 2.14
N ALA A 115 7.44 28.30 1.72
CA ALA A 115 7.83 29.70 1.87
C ALA A 115 6.92 30.67 1.09
N GLY A 116 6.34 30.22 -0.01
CA GLY A 116 5.34 30.98 -0.80
C GLY A 116 3.91 30.83 -0.33
N PHE A 117 3.64 29.94 0.63
CA PHE A 117 2.30 29.67 1.12
C PHE A 117 1.87 30.63 2.22
N THR A 118 0.63 31.08 2.16
CA THR A 118 -0.02 31.83 3.24
C THR A 118 -1.19 31.00 3.77
N ASP A 119 -1.28 30.89 5.09
CA ASP A 119 -2.35 30.13 5.74
C ASP A 119 -3.73 30.60 5.25
N ASP A 120 -4.53 29.66 4.78
CA ASP A 120 -5.91 29.87 4.38
C ASP A 120 -6.87 29.15 5.33
N VAL A 121 -8.16 29.34 5.12
CA VAL A 121 -9.22 28.74 5.94
C VAL A 121 -9.17 27.19 5.82
N GLY A 122 -8.86 26.66 4.62
CA GLY A 122 -8.77 25.22 4.39
C GLY A 122 -7.62 24.59 5.17
N TYR A 123 -6.44 25.23 5.19
CA TYR A 123 -5.32 24.80 6.00
C TYR A 123 -5.65 24.81 7.50
N THR A 124 -6.27 25.89 7.97
CA THR A 124 -6.62 26.02 9.39
C THR A 124 -7.64 24.93 9.80
N SER A 125 -8.66 24.69 8.99
CA SER A 125 -9.64 23.62 9.24
C SER A 125 -8.97 22.25 9.27
N PHE A 126 -8.14 21.94 8.27
CA PHE A 126 -7.42 20.69 8.19
C PHE A 126 -6.54 20.42 9.43
N VAL A 127 -5.79 21.43 9.89
CA VAL A 127 -4.93 21.28 11.07
C VAL A 127 -5.74 21.00 12.33
N ILE A 128 -6.92 21.61 12.47
CA ILE A 128 -7.83 21.38 13.61
C ILE A 128 -8.47 19.99 13.52
N GLU A 129 -8.97 19.60 12.36
CA GLU A 129 -9.66 18.34 12.15
C GLU A 129 -8.73 17.12 12.32
N GLU A 130 -7.47 17.25 11.88
CA GLU A 130 -6.49 16.17 11.87
C GLU A 130 -5.51 16.20 13.06
N GLN A 131 -5.68 17.13 14.01
CA GLN A 131 -4.73 17.37 15.12
C GLN A 131 -4.30 16.12 15.89
N ASP A 132 -5.21 15.16 16.02
CA ASP A 132 -5.02 13.92 16.81
C ASP A 132 -3.85 13.03 16.34
N TRP A 133 -3.47 13.11 15.08
CA TRP A 133 -2.33 12.39 14.53
C TRP A 133 -1.30 13.33 13.91
N LEU A 134 -1.78 14.45 13.36
CA LEU A 134 -0.96 15.38 12.58
C LEU A 134 0.09 16.10 13.45
N ASP A 135 -0.25 16.43 14.68
CA ASP A 135 0.67 17.10 15.61
C ASP A 135 1.85 16.20 15.95
N ASP A 136 1.58 14.95 16.31
CA ASP A 136 2.62 13.97 16.63
C ASP A 136 3.45 13.61 15.40
N TYR A 137 2.81 13.41 14.23
CA TYR A 137 3.51 13.14 12.98
C TYR A 137 4.43 14.30 12.57
N ALA A 138 3.94 15.53 12.61
CA ALA A 138 4.72 16.71 12.20
C ALA A 138 5.94 16.92 13.14
N LEU A 139 5.75 16.75 14.44
CA LEU A 139 6.87 16.80 15.41
C LEU A 139 7.84 15.64 15.16
N PHE A 140 7.35 14.42 14.95
CA PHE A 140 8.18 13.24 14.65
C PHE A 140 9.06 13.48 13.42
N MET A 141 8.50 13.99 12.32
CA MET A 141 9.25 14.26 11.10
C MET A 141 10.25 15.40 11.26
N ALA A 142 9.89 16.46 11.99
CA ALA A 142 10.81 17.55 12.30
C ALA A 142 11.99 17.06 13.15
N LEU A 143 11.76 16.18 14.11
CA LEU A 143 12.80 15.52 14.89
C LEU A 143 13.65 14.58 14.03
N LYS A 144 13.05 13.84 13.09
CA LYS A 144 13.80 13.01 12.12
C LYS A 144 14.78 13.85 11.33
N ASP A 145 14.38 15.01 10.82
CA ASP A 145 15.27 15.95 10.11
C ASP A 145 16.39 16.45 11.06
N LYS A 146 16.01 16.88 12.25
CA LYS A 146 16.97 17.38 13.28
C LYS A 146 18.03 16.34 13.66
N PHE A 147 17.64 15.08 13.78
CA PHE A 147 18.53 13.98 14.13
C PHE A 147 19.13 13.27 12.89
N GLY A 148 19.05 13.87 11.69
CA GLY A 148 19.69 13.36 10.47
C GLY A 148 19.11 12.03 9.98
N GLY A 149 17.81 11.82 10.12
CA GLY A 149 17.09 10.64 9.67
C GLY A 149 17.23 9.39 10.55
N ARG A 150 17.94 9.50 11.70
CA ARG A 150 18.10 8.35 12.64
C ARG A 150 16.74 7.83 13.12
N PRO A 151 16.59 6.52 13.36
CA PRO A 151 15.40 5.97 14.01
C PRO A 151 15.11 6.65 15.35
N TRP A 152 13.85 6.79 15.70
CA TRP A 152 13.47 7.42 16.98
C TRP A 152 14.00 6.64 18.20
N SER A 153 14.23 5.34 18.06
CA SER A 153 14.86 4.50 19.09
C SER A 153 16.27 4.96 19.49
N ASP A 154 16.94 5.71 18.60
CA ASP A 154 18.30 6.19 18.76
C ASP A 154 18.37 7.69 19.14
N TRP A 155 17.20 8.32 19.41
CA TRP A 155 17.14 9.70 19.89
C TRP A 155 17.53 9.79 21.37
N ASP A 156 17.76 11.02 21.84
CA ASP A 156 18.02 11.29 23.25
C ASP A 156 16.85 10.80 24.12
N ASP A 157 17.14 10.21 25.27
CA ASP A 157 16.15 9.50 26.09
C ASP A 157 14.94 10.36 26.48
N ASP A 158 15.12 11.65 26.73
CA ASP A 158 14.04 12.56 27.12
C ASP A 158 12.97 12.69 26.02
N ILE A 159 13.38 12.87 24.76
CA ILE A 159 12.43 12.98 23.65
C ILE A 159 12.02 11.61 23.10
N LYS A 160 12.90 10.61 23.16
CA LYS A 160 12.56 9.22 22.85
C LYS A 160 11.41 8.72 23.73
N LEU A 161 11.47 9.01 25.04
CA LEU A 161 10.44 8.64 26.01
C LEU A 161 9.28 9.63 26.06
N ARG A 162 9.34 10.72 25.28
CA ARG A 162 8.33 11.78 25.21
C ARG A 162 8.10 12.45 26.57
N GLU A 163 9.18 12.76 27.31
CA GLU A 163 9.06 13.56 28.52
C GLU A 163 8.35 14.89 28.20
N PRO A 164 7.34 15.32 28.99
CA PRO A 164 6.53 16.48 28.65
C PRO A 164 7.35 17.76 28.39
N GLU A 165 8.38 18.00 29.18
CA GLU A 165 9.26 19.18 29.00
C GLU A 165 10.13 19.08 27.75
N ALA A 166 10.55 17.87 27.35
CA ALA A 166 11.27 17.65 26.11
C ALA A 166 10.34 17.87 24.90
N VAL A 167 9.13 17.31 24.91
CA VAL A 167 8.14 17.53 23.87
C VAL A 167 7.86 19.03 23.70
N LYS A 168 7.59 19.76 24.80
CA LYS A 168 7.33 21.20 24.77
C LYS A 168 8.52 21.99 24.19
N ARG A 169 9.74 21.69 24.65
CA ARG A 169 10.96 22.34 24.18
C ARG A 169 11.15 22.14 22.67
N TRP A 170 11.05 20.90 22.19
CA TRP A 170 11.25 20.58 20.78
C TRP A 170 10.13 21.14 19.89
N THR A 171 8.89 21.16 20.38
CA THR A 171 7.77 21.78 19.66
C THR A 171 8.02 23.28 19.44
N GLU A 172 8.55 24.00 20.44
CA GLU A 172 8.87 25.42 20.27
C GLU A 172 10.11 25.63 19.39
N GLU A 173 11.16 24.80 19.56
CA GLU A 173 12.40 24.91 18.77
C GLU A 173 12.16 24.62 17.29
N LEU A 174 11.31 23.64 16.97
CA LEU A 174 11.07 23.13 15.60
C LEU A 174 9.74 23.62 15.02
N LYS A 175 9.13 24.67 15.54
CA LYS A 175 7.80 25.14 15.15
C LYS A 175 7.63 25.39 13.64
N ASP A 176 8.67 25.90 12.97
CA ASP A 176 8.63 26.18 11.53
C ASP A 176 8.71 24.87 10.70
N ASP A 177 9.49 23.89 11.15
CA ASP A 177 9.56 22.57 10.53
C ASP A 177 8.26 21.79 10.76
N ILE A 178 7.68 21.86 11.95
CA ILE A 178 6.36 21.28 12.25
C ILE A 178 5.30 21.88 11.33
N LYS A 179 5.30 23.21 11.17
CA LYS A 179 4.37 23.90 10.26
C LYS A 179 4.58 23.46 8.80
N PHE A 180 5.83 23.26 8.37
CA PHE A 180 6.14 22.71 7.05
C PHE A 180 5.52 21.31 6.85
N TYR A 181 5.68 20.39 7.79
CA TYR A 181 5.09 19.05 7.67
C TYR A 181 3.57 19.08 7.68
N LYS A 182 2.95 19.96 8.47
CA LYS A 182 1.48 20.18 8.44
C LYS A 182 1.03 20.72 7.08
N PHE A 183 1.74 21.68 6.51
CA PHE A 183 1.49 22.20 5.16
C PHE A 183 1.57 21.09 4.11
N VAL A 184 2.62 20.27 4.13
CA VAL A 184 2.81 19.17 3.19
C VAL A 184 1.63 18.18 3.25
N GLN A 185 1.17 17.82 4.46
CA GLN A 185 0.01 16.96 4.61
C GLN A 185 -1.28 17.61 4.12
N TYR A 186 -1.49 18.90 4.41
CA TYR A 186 -2.62 19.65 3.85
C TYR A 186 -2.66 19.61 2.32
N ILE A 187 -1.53 19.88 1.66
CA ILE A 187 -1.43 19.81 0.20
C ILE A 187 -1.72 18.40 -0.32
N PHE A 188 -1.13 17.38 0.34
CA PHE A 188 -1.37 16.00 -0.04
C PHE A 188 -2.85 15.63 0.00
N PHE A 189 -3.53 15.86 1.11
CA PHE A 189 -4.94 15.49 1.27
C PHE A 189 -5.87 16.32 0.40
N ARG A 190 -5.58 17.61 0.18
CA ARG A 190 -6.31 18.45 -0.77
C ARG A 190 -6.25 17.89 -2.19
N GLN A 191 -5.07 17.50 -2.65
CA GLN A 191 -4.88 16.92 -3.98
C GLN A 191 -5.49 15.50 -4.07
N TRP A 192 -5.30 14.68 -3.05
CA TRP A 192 -5.88 13.34 -2.98
C TRP A 192 -7.40 13.37 -3.05
N ASP A 193 -8.04 14.20 -2.26
CA ASP A 193 -9.50 14.34 -2.23
C ASP A 193 -10.07 14.85 -3.57
N ARG A 194 -9.41 15.82 -4.20
CA ARG A 194 -9.74 16.24 -5.57
C ARG A 194 -9.65 15.07 -6.56
N PHE A 195 -8.55 14.32 -6.51
CA PHE A 195 -8.29 13.19 -7.40
C PHE A 195 -9.27 12.04 -7.15
N HIS A 196 -9.56 11.69 -5.89
CA HIS A 196 -10.55 10.67 -5.54
C HIS A 196 -11.93 11.03 -6.08
N ARG A 197 -12.38 12.27 -5.88
CA ARG A 197 -13.64 12.76 -6.47
C ARG A 197 -13.63 12.71 -7.99
N TYR A 198 -12.51 13.01 -8.64
CA TYR A 198 -12.37 12.87 -10.09
C TYR A 198 -12.56 11.42 -10.55
N CYS A 199 -11.93 10.46 -9.90
CA CYS A 199 -12.09 9.05 -10.17
C CYS A 199 -13.56 8.62 -10.03
N ASN A 200 -14.19 8.93 -8.90
CA ASN A 200 -15.58 8.56 -8.62
C ASN A 200 -16.57 9.18 -9.61
N LYS A 201 -16.37 10.43 -10.00
CA LYS A 201 -17.17 11.09 -11.05
C LYS A 201 -17.06 10.38 -12.39
N ASN A 202 -15.92 9.75 -12.67
CA ASN A 202 -15.71 8.96 -13.88
C ASN A 202 -16.13 7.47 -13.73
N GLY A 203 -16.71 7.09 -12.58
CA GLY A 203 -17.18 5.73 -12.31
C GLY A 203 -16.04 4.76 -11.94
N ILE A 204 -14.88 5.29 -11.56
CA ILE A 204 -13.74 4.51 -11.07
C ILE A 204 -13.69 4.60 -9.56
N GLN A 205 -13.75 3.45 -8.88
CA GLN A 205 -13.59 3.33 -7.44
C GLN A 205 -12.15 2.98 -7.09
N LEU A 206 -11.61 3.62 -6.04
CA LEU A 206 -10.25 3.40 -5.58
C LEU A 206 -10.21 2.31 -4.51
N ILE A 207 -9.32 1.32 -4.69
CA ILE A 207 -9.01 0.32 -3.68
C ILE A 207 -7.68 0.71 -3.03
N GLY A 208 -7.72 1.04 -1.74
CA GLY A 208 -6.54 1.27 -0.92
C GLY A 208 -5.94 -0.03 -0.40
N ASP A 209 -4.74 0.07 0.16
CA ASP A 209 -4.04 -1.05 0.78
C ASP A 209 -3.52 -0.64 2.15
N ILE A 210 -3.76 -1.47 3.16
CA ILE A 210 -3.36 -1.22 4.54
C ILE A 210 -2.53 -2.42 5.03
N PRO A 211 -1.24 -2.22 5.35
CA PRO A 211 -0.48 -3.25 6.04
C PRO A 211 -1.05 -3.43 7.45
N ILE A 212 -1.20 -4.68 7.91
CA ILE A 212 -1.69 -4.90 9.27
C ILE A 212 -0.74 -4.29 10.30
N TYR A 213 0.56 -4.51 10.17
CA TYR A 213 1.55 -3.96 11.08
C TYR A 213 1.99 -2.56 10.68
N VAL A 214 2.57 -1.84 11.64
CA VAL A 214 3.20 -0.54 11.44
C VAL A 214 4.73 -0.68 11.41
N SER A 215 5.40 0.29 10.81
CA SER A 215 6.88 0.36 10.88
C SER A 215 7.34 0.54 12.32
N PRO A 216 8.45 -0.10 12.74
CA PRO A 216 9.03 0.18 14.05
C PRO A 216 9.48 1.64 14.18
N ASP A 217 9.92 2.25 13.08
CA ASP A 217 10.33 3.66 13.02
C ASP A 217 9.20 4.52 12.44
N CYS A 218 8.14 4.71 13.23
CA CYS A 218 7.00 5.55 12.84
C CYS A 218 6.47 6.37 14.01
N ALA A 219 5.72 7.41 13.67
CA ALA A 219 5.09 8.31 14.64
C ALA A 219 4.10 7.58 15.54
N ASP A 220 3.37 6.58 15.02
CA ASP A 220 2.38 5.82 15.79
C ASP A 220 3.02 5.10 16.98
N VAL A 221 4.14 4.38 16.76
CA VAL A 221 4.84 3.64 17.83
C VAL A 221 5.49 4.58 18.82
N TRP A 222 6.08 5.69 18.33
CA TRP A 222 6.71 6.69 19.18
C TRP A 222 5.69 7.45 20.05
N ALA A 223 4.53 7.81 19.47
CA ALA A 223 3.52 8.62 20.15
C ALA A 223 2.63 7.80 21.10
N GLN A 224 2.31 6.57 20.77
CA GLN A 224 1.37 5.71 21.50
C GLN A 224 1.96 4.32 21.78
N PRO A 225 3.09 4.26 22.52
CA PRO A 225 3.85 3.03 22.75
C PRO A 225 3.06 1.96 23.52
N GLU A 226 2.05 2.36 24.32
CA GLU A 226 1.17 1.46 25.06
C GLU A 226 0.34 0.53 24.17
N LEU A 227 0.14 0.93 22.92
CA LEU A 227 -0.59 0.12 21.92
C LEU A 227 0.24 -1.03 21.35
N PHE A 228 1.52 -1.12 21.72
CA PHE A 228 2.47 -2.09 21.18
C PHE A 228 3.17 -2.87 22.30
N GLU A 229 3.67 -4.06 21.99
CA GLU A 229 4.41 -4.90 22.92
C GLU A 229 5.84 -4.38 23.12
N LEU A 230 5.99 -3.25 23.82
CA LEU A 230 7.28 -2.64 24.16
C LEU A 230 7.60 -2.82 25.64
N ASP A 231 8.89 -2.76 25.98
CA ASP A 231 9.35 -2.65 27.36
C ASP A 231 9.37 -1.18 27.84
N GLU A 232 9.82 -0.95 29.07
CA GLU A 232 9.89 0.38 29.68
C GLU A 232 10.86 1.34 28.96
N LYS A 233 11.82 0.78 28.20
CA LYS A 233 12.76 1.53 27.36
C LYS A 233 12.28 1.67 25.92
N ARG A 234 11.02 1.23 25.67
CA ARG A 234 10.38 1.22 24.36
C ARG A 234 11.08 0.32 23.32
N VAL A 235 11.75 -0.73 23.80
CA VAL A 235 12.28 -1.79 22.94
C VAL A 235 11.20 -2.83 22.73
N PRO A 236 10.96 -3.32 21.49
CA PRO A 236 10.02 -4.40 21.26
C PRO A 236 10.35 -5.65 22.08
N LYS A 237 9.35 -6.25 22.72
CA LYS A 237 9.51 -7.55 23.40
C LYS A 237 9.53 -8.68 22.38
N ARG A 238 8.64 -8.58 21.41
CA ARG A 238 8.47 -9.52 20.30
C ARG A 238 8.15 -8.73 19.03
N VAL A 239 8.39 -9.34 17.89
CA VAL A 239 8.17 -8.74 16.56
C VAL A 239 7.42 -9.70 15.65
N ALA A 240 6.82 -9.14 14.61
CA ALA A 240 6.06 -9.89 13.62
C ALA A 240 6.96 -10.61 12.62
N GLY A 241 6.42 -11.69 12.07
CA GLY A 241 6.99 -12.45 10.98
C GLY A 241 6.11 -13.63 10.61
N VAL A 242 6.67 -14.58 9.87
CA VAL A 242 6.03 -15.87 9.54
C VAL A 242 7.03 -17.00 9.76
N PRO A 243 6.56 -18.20 10.15
CA PRO A 243 7.42 -19.35 10.42
C PRO A 243 8.16 -19.83 9.17
N PRO A 244 9.17 -20.69 9.35
CA PRO A 244 9.74 -21.46 8.23
C PRO A 244 8.66 -22.17 7.42
N ASP A 245 8.77 -22.05 6.11
CA ASP A 245 7.88 -22.69 5.15
C ASP A 245 8.64 -23.23 3.93
N TYR A 246 7.91 -23.68 2.91
CA TYR A 246 8.50 -24.18 1.67
C TYR A 246 9.31 -23.11 0.92
N PHE A 247 8.97 -21.81 1.08
CA PHE A 247 9.61 -20.70 0.39
C PHE A 247 10.80 -20.12 1.17
N SER A 248 10.80 -20.26 2.50
CA SER A 248 11.85 -19.76 3.38
C SER A 248 12.16 -20.74 4.50
N ALA A 249 13.31 -21.42 4.43
CA ALA A 249 13.75 -22.39 5.44
C ALA A 249 13.94 -21.80 6.84
N THR A 250 14.12 -20.49 6.96
CA THR A 250 14.28 -19.77 8.25
C THR A 250 13.08 -18.89 8.60
N GLY A 251 12.00 -18.96 7.82
CA GLY A 251 10.85 -18.05 7.88
C GLY A 251 11.19 -16.63 7.46
N GLN A 252 10.30 -15.70 7.71
CA GLN A 252 10.50 -14.29 7.43
C GLN A 252 10.40 -13.50 8.72
N LEU A 253 11.46 -12.80 9.09
CA LEU A 253 11.51 -11.87 10.20
C LEU A 253 11.22 -10.46 9.67
N TRP A 254 10.01 -9.92 9.93
CA TRP A 254 9.62 -8.61 9.42
C TRP A 254 10.07 -7.47 10.33
N GLY A 255 10.18 -7.73 11.65
CA GLY A 255 10.68 -6.75 12.61
C GLY A 255 9.67 -5.71 13.08
N ASN A 256 8.43 -5.73 12.58
CA ASN A 256 7.37 -4.84 13.01
C ASN A 256 6.99 -5.14 14.47
N PRO A 257 6.75 -4.12 15.33
CA PRO A 257 6.27 -4.35 16.69
C PRO A 257 4.88 -4.99 16.68
N LEU A 258 4.63 -5.90 17.61
CA LEU A 258 3.32 -6.52 17.79
C LEU A 258 2.40 -5.57 18.56
N TYR A 259 1.09 -5.67 18.27
CA TYR A 259 0.08 -4.92 18.98
C TYR A 259 -0.17 -5.47 20.39
N ASN A 260 -0.35 -4.57 21.35
CA ASN A 260 -0.89 -4.90 22.67
C ASN A 260 -2.43 -4.99 22.58
N TRP A 261 -2.93 -6.15 22.12
CA TRP A 261 -4.34 -6.34 21.90
C TRP A 261 -5.19 -6.19 23.16
N GLU A 262 -4.61 -6.49 24.34
CA GLU A 262 -5.30 -6.30 25.62
C GLU A 262 -5.57 -4.80 25.89
N GLU A 263 -4.57 -3.94 25.66
CA GLU A 263 -4.75 -2.50 25.83
C GLU A 263 -5.68 -1.91 24.76
N MET A 264 -5.57 -2.38 23.52
CA MET A 264 -6.51 -1.98 22.47
C MET A 264 -7.96 -2.37 22.78
N HIS A 265 -8.18 -3.56 23.36
CA HIS A 265 -9.51 -3.99 23.79
C HIS A 265 -10.07 -3.08 24.91
N LYS A 266 -9.27 -2.72 25.93
CA LYS A 266 -9.68 -1.81 27.02
C LYS A 266 -10.14 -0.45 26.50
N THR A 267 -9.54 0.03 25.41
CA THR A 267 -9.90 1.29 24.77
C THR A 267 -11.00 1.16 23.72
N GLY A 268 -11.59 -0.04 23.54
CA GLY A 268 -12.58 -0.31 22.50
C GLY A 268 -12.01 -0.22 21.09
N TYR A 269 -10.74 -0.56 20.90
CA TYR A 269 -10.03 -0.53 19.62
C TYR A 269 -9.97 0.86 18.94
N LYS A 270 -10.00 1.96 19.69
CA LYS A 270 -10.08 3.34 19.18
C LYS A 270 -9.06 3.62 18.07
N TRP A 271 -7.83 3.17 18.22
CA TRP A 271 -6.79 3.40 17.21
C TRP A 271 -7.13 2.70 15.87
N TRP A 272 -7.60 1.45 15.93
CA TRP A 272 -8.03 0.72 14.73
C TRP A 272 -9.28 1.33 14.11
N LEU A 273 -10.26 1.76 14.91
CA LEU A 273 -11.45 2.46 14.42
C LEU A 273 -11.05 3.73 13.67
N LYS A 274 -10.12 4.51 14.23
CA LYS A 274 -9.60 5.71 13.60
C LYS A 274 -8.87 5.38 12.28
N ARG A 275 -7.99 4.36 12.29
CA ARG A 275 -7.23 3.93 11.10
C ARG A 275 -8.14 3.46 9.96
N ILE A 276 -9.12 2.61 10.26
CA ILE A 276 -10.09 2.14 9.26
C ILE A 276 -11.01 3.27 8.82
N GLY A 277 -11.47 4.11 9.75
CA GLY A 277 -12.30 5.28 9.45
C GLY A 277 -11.61 6.23 8.46
N LYS A 278 -10.34 6.61 8.75
CA LYS A 278 -9.57 7.47 7.84
C LYS A 278 -9.31 6.81 6.48
N SER A 279 -9.06 5.52 6.48
CA SER A 279 -8.90 4.78 5.22
C SER A 279 -10.21 4.69 4.42
N LYS A 280 -11.37 4.58 5.08
CA LYS A 280 -12.71 4.62 4.44
C LYS A 280 -13.03 5.98 3.84
N GLU A 281 -12.53 7.08 4.42
CA GLU A 281 -12.64 8.42 3.83
C GLU A 281 -11.81 8.54 2.54
N ASN A 282 -10.63 7.95 2.55
CA ASN A 282 -9.67 8.05 1.44
C ASN A 282 -9.96 7.07 0.29
N PHE A 283 -10.67 5.97 0.52
CA PHE A 283 -10.86 4.90 -0.45
C PHE A 283 -12.28 4.34 -0.45
N ASP A 284 -12.75 3.85 -1.58
CA ASP A 284 -14.06 3.21 -1.73
C ASP A 284 -14.07 1.75 -1.24
N MET A 285 -12.90 1.12 -1.24
CA MET A 285 -12.66 -0.24 -0.76
C MET A 285 -11.23 -0.35 -0.23
N LEU A 286 -11.00 -1.24 0.73
CA LEU A 286 -9.69 -1.46 1.34
C LEU A 286 -9.22 -2.90 1.11
N ARG A 287 -7.95 -3.10 0.78
CA ARG A 287 -7.28 -4.38 0.97
C ARG A 287 -6.54 -4.33 2.31
N ILE A 288 -6.76 -5.32 3.15
CA ILE A 288 -5.96 -5.48 4.36
C ILE A 288 -4.94 -6.59 4.12
N ASP A 289 -3.68 -6.17 4.14
CA ASP A 289 -2.52 -7.04 4.00
C ASP A 289 -2.35 -7.93 5.24
N HIS A 290 -2.03 -9.20 5.04
CA HIS A 290 -1.84 -10.20 6.08
C HIS A 290 -3.02 -10.32 7.06
N PHE A 291 -4.26 -10.37 6.53
CA PHE A 291 -5.51 -10.43 7.30
C PHE A 291 -5.55 -11.55 8.35
N ARG A 292 -4.87 -12.68 8.09
CA ARG A 292 -4.82 -13.80 9.02
C ARG A 292 -4.36 -13.41 10.43
N ALA A 293 -3.53 -12.36 10.57
CA ALA A 293 -3.01 -11.95 11.86
C ALA A 293 -4.07 -11.37 12.83
N PHE A 294 -5.27 -11.07 12.35
CA PHE A 294 -6.39 -10.78 13.24
C PHE A 294 -6.97 -12.03 13.91
N ASP A 295 -6.76 -13.22 13.34
CA ASP A 295 -7.08 -14.50 13.99
C ASP A 295 -5.88 -15.02 14.79
N THR A 296 -4.79 -15.27 14.10
CA THR A 296 -3.54 -15.77 14.66
C THR A 296 -2.34 -15.09 13.99
N TYR A 297 -1.40 -14.62 14.78
CA TYR A 297 -0.17 -14.00 14.33
C TYR A 297 1.07 -14.72 14.88
N TYR A 298 2.18 -14.62 14.17
CA TYR A 298 3.42 -15.27 14.54
C TYR A 298 4.33 -14.28 15.26
N ALA A 299 4.60 -14.53 16.54
CA ALA A 299 5.35 -13.68 17.45
C ALA A 299 6.77 -14.23 17.63
N ILE A 300 7.78 -13.44 17.26
CA ILE A 300 9.18 -13.82 17.32
C ILE A 300 9.85 -12.97 18.42
N PRO A 301 10.63 -13.58 19.36
CA PRO A 301 11.35 -12.81 20.37
C PRO A 301 12.28 -11.79 19.72
N TYR A 302 12.27 -10.55 20.22
CA TYR A 302 13.11 -9.48 19.67
C TYR A 302 14.60 -9.83 19.80
N GLY A 303 15.40 -9.43 18.81
CA GLY A 303 16.84 -9.72 18.74
C GLY A 303 17.21 -11.04 18.08
N HIS A 304 16.24 -11.89 17.74
CA HIS A 304 16.48 -13.07 16.92
C HIS A 304 16.84 -12.68 15.49
N LYS A 305 17.65 -13.49 14.83
CA LYS A 305 18.09 -13.25 13.43
C LYS A 305 17.20 -13.93 12.38
N THR A 306 16.41 -14.90 12.82
CA THR A 306 15.50 -15.70 11.98
C THR A 306 14.16 -15.87 12.67
N ALA A 307 13.17 -16.33 11.94
CA ALA A 307 11.83 -16.57 12.47
C ALA A 307 11.61 -17.98 13.05
N GLU A 308 12.66 -18.81 13.14
CA GLU A 308 12.54 -20.23 13.55
C GLU A 308 12.00 -20.44 14.97
N ASN A 309 12.20 -19.48 15.88
CA ASN A 309 11.85 -19.61 17.30
C ASN A 309 10.62 -18.76 17.68
N GLY A 310 9.76 -18.46 16.74
CA GLY A 310 8.50 -17.77 17.03
C GLY A 310 7.40 -18.72 17.51
N VAL A 311 6.32 -18.14 17.98
CA VAL A 311 5.11 -18.85 18.44
C VAL A 311 3.86 -18.22 17.86
N TRP A 312 2.83 -19.04 17.65
CA TRP A 312 1.52 -18.56 17.24
C TRP A 312 0.74 -18.02 18.44
N GLU A 313 0.21 -16.82 18.29
CA GLU A 313 -0.62 -16.12 19.28
C GLU A 313 -1.98 -15.78 18.68
N LYS A 314 -3.00 -15.64 19.54
CA LYS A 314 -4.34 -15.25 19.10
C LYS A 314 -4.47 -13.75 18.91
N GLY A 315 -5.05 -13.35 17.78
CA GLY A 315 -5.45 -11.98 17.51
C GLY A 315 -6.82 -11.62 18.09
N PRO A 316 -7.33 -10.41 17.83
CA PRO A 316 -8.60 -9.92 18.36
C PRO A 316 -9.84 -10.58 17.74
N GLY A 317 -9.69 -11.25 16.61
CA GLY A 317 -10.77 -11.94 15.90
C GLY A 317 -11.97 -11.04 15.60
N MET A 318 -13.17 -11.61 15.74
CA MET A 318 -14.44 -10.90 15.46
C MET A 318 -14.72 -9.75 16.41
N GLU A 319 -14.08 -9.65 17.57
CA GLU A 319 -14.29 -8.52 18.49
C GLU A 319 -13.93 -7.18 17.83
N LEU A 320 -12.78 -7.11 17.15
CA LEU A 320 -12.37 -5.93 16.39
C LEU A 320 -13.35 -5.61 15.26
N PHE A 321 -13.75 -6.62 14.47
CA PHE A 321 -14.65 -6.39 13.33
C PHE A 321 -16.07 -6.01 13.76
N ASN A 322 -16.53 -6.50 14.90
CA ASN A 322 -17.78 -6.06 15.52
C ASN A 322 -17.67 -4.59 15.99
N ALA A 323 -16.54 -4.19 16.59
CA ALA A 323 -16.31 -2.79 16.96
C ALA A 323 -16.30 -1.89 15.73
N ILE A 324 -15.59 -2.28 14.64
CA ILE A 324 -15.57 -1.55 13.37
C ILE A 324 -16.99 -1.40 12.81
N LYS A 325 -17.76 -2.48 12.76
CA LYS A 325 -19.13 -2.45 12.23
C LYS A 325 -20.07 -1.57 13.06
N ASN A 326 -19.93 -1.61 14.37
CA ASN A 326 -20.76 -0.83 15.30
C ASN A 326 -20.48 0.68 15.19
N ASP A 327 -19.22 1.07 15.00
CA ASP A 327 -18.79 2.47 14.97
C ASP A 327 -18.85 3.07 13.55
N LEU A 328 -18.35 2.36 12.56
CA LEU A 328 -18.17 2.84 11.19
C LEU A 328 -19.22 2.33 10.20
N GLY A 329 -20.10 1.41 10.62
CA GLY A 329 -21.03 0.71 9.73
C GLY A 329 -20.30 -0.29 8.81
N ASP A 330 -20.90 -0.57 7.65
CA ASP A 330 -20.28 -1.48 6.68
C ASP A 330 -19.06 -0.84 6.03
N VAL A 331 -17.96 -1.60 5.99
CA VAL A 331 -16.71 -1.24 5.31
C VAL A 331 -16.42 -2.30 4.24
N ASN A 332 -16.14 -1.87 3.02
CA ASN A 332 -15.76 -2.76 1.93
C ASN A 332 -14.29 -3.18 2.09
N ILE A 333 -14.05 -4.42 2.48
CA ILE A 333 -12.69 -4.93 2.74
C ILE A 333 -12.43 -6.16 1.87
N ILE A 334 -11.25 -6.22 1.23
CA ILE A 334 -10.64 -7.42 0.67
C ILE A 334 -9.63 -7.92 1.69
N ALA A 335 -9.80 -9.17 2.15
CA ALA A 335 -8.89 -9.78 3.09
C ALA A 335 -7.78 -10.54 2.33
N GLU A 336 -6.52 -10.20 2.59
CA GLU A 336 -5.40 -10.98 2.10
C GLU A 336 -5.27 -12.24 2.97
N ASP A 337 -5.73 -13.38 2.41
CA ASP A 337 -5.79 -14.71 3.02
C ASP A 337 -4.80 -15.67 2.34
N LEU A 338 -3.59 -15.19 1.99
CA LEU A 338 -2.55 -15.99 1.35
C LEU A 338 -1.63 -16.67 2.39
N GLY A 339 -0.94 -17.73 1.97
CA GLY A 339 -0.04 -18.51 2.82
C GLY A 339 -0.74 -19.66 3.57
N ASP A 340 -0.18 -20.09 4.70
CA ASP A 340 -0.74 -21.16 5.53
C ASP A 340 -1.98 -20.69 6.27
N ILE A 341 -3.14 -21.18 5.89
CA ILE A 341 -4.43 -20.74 6.42
C ILE A 341 -5.03 -21.82 7.31
N PHE A 342 -5.10 -21.52 8.62
CA PHE A 342 -5.77 -22.37 9.61
C PHE A 342 -7.29 -22.34 9.43
N ASP A 343 -8.00 -23.34 9.93
CA ASP A 343 -9.46 -23.38 9.82
C ASP A 343 -10.12 -22.20 10.57
N SER A 344 -9.52 -21.74 11.69
CA SER A 344 -9.99 -20.55 12.41
C SER A 344 -9.90 -19.26 11.58
N VAL A 345 -8.87 -19.10 10.71
CA VAL A 345 -8.77 -17.98 9.78
C VAL A 345 -9.89 -18.03 8.73
N LYS A 346 -10.19 -19.24 8.23
CA LYS A 346 -11.32 -19.45 7.28
C LYS A 346 -12.66 -19.12 7.93
N GLU A 347 -12.81 -19.45 9.21
CA GLU A 347 -13.99 -19.08 10.01
C GLU A 347 -14.12 -17.59 10.16
N LEU A 348 -13.03 -16.90 10.56
CA LEU A 348 -13.01 -15.44 10.66
C LEU A 348 -13.37 -14.78 9.32
N LEU A 349 -12.80 -15.25 8.21
CA LEU A 349 -13.11 -14.76 6.87
C LEU A 349 -14.58 -14.95 6.50
N ARG A 350 -15.14 -16.12 6.84
CA ARG A 350 -16.57 -16.40 6.61
C ARG A 350 -17.46 -15.50 7.46
N ASP A 351 -17.13 -15.32 8.74
CA ASP A 351 -17.94 -14.59 9.71
C ASP A 351 -17.93 -13.08 9.44
N THR A 352 -16.81 -12.53 8.93
CA THR A 352 -16.74 -11.15 8.42
C THR A 352 -17.45 -10.97 7.10
N GLY A 353 -17.60 -12.02 6.29
CA GLY A 353 -18.14 -11.96 4.94
C GLY A 353 -17.22 -11.30 3.91
N PHE A 354 -15.98 -11.00 4.25
CA PHE A 354 -15.02 -10.35 3.35
C PHE A 354 -14.57 -11.30 2.23
N PRO A 355 -14.39 -10.80 0.99
CA PRO A 355 -13.75 -11.58 -0.07
C PRO A 355 -12.27 -11.82 0.26
N GLY A 356 -11.85 -13.07 0.19
CA GLY A 356 -10.44 -13.45 0.20
C GLY A 356 -9.80 -13.27 -1.18
N MET A 357 -8.50 -13.50 -1.27
CA MET A 357 -7.72 -13.35 -2.50
C MET A 357 -7.46 -14.69 -3.20
N ARG A 358 -7.42 -14.67 -4.52
CA ARG A 358 -7.03 -15.81 -5.36
C ARG A 358 -6.02 -15.36 -6.41
N VAL A 359 -4.86 -16.00 -6.44
CA VAL A 359 -3.72 -15.61 -7.29
C VAL A 359 -3.41 -16.72 -8.28
N LEU A 360 -3.63 -16.45 -9.57
CA LEU A 360 -3.50 -17.43 -10.63
C LEU A 360 -2.13 -18.11 -10.67
N GLN A 361 -1.06 -17.38 -10.42
CA GLN A 361 0.31 -17.95 -10.42
C GLN A 361 0.47 -19.11 -9.43
N PHE A 362 -0.22 -19.07 -8.30
CA PHE A 362 -0.15 -20.13 -7.28
C PHE A 362 -0.95 -21.39 -7.65
N GLY A 363 -1.84 -21.27 -8.64
CA GLY A 363 -2.67 -22.38 -9.12
C GLY A 363 -1.88 -23.43 -9.92
N PHE A 364 -0.78 -23.07 -10.53
CA PHE A 364 -0.06 -23.94 -11.47
C PHE A 364 0.95 -24.86 -10.78
N ASN A 365 0.48 -25.65 -9.84
CA ASN A 365 1.23 -26.72 -9.20
C ASN A 365 0.70 -28.09 -9.67
N PRO A 366 1.45 -28.84 -10.50
CA PRO A 366 0.97 -30.13 -11.06
C PRO A 366 0.79 -31.23 -10.00
N ASP A 367 1.39 -31.08 -8.83
CA ASP A 367 1.30 -32.04 -7.74
C ASP A 367 0.10 -31.75 -6.80
N ASN A 368 -0.62 -30.64 -7.03
CA ASN A 368 -1.82 -30.25 -6.27
C ASN A 368 -2.99 -29.96 -7.24
N THR A 369 -3.83 -30.96 -7.47
CA THR A 369 -4.96 -30.88 -8.41
C THR A 369 -6.20 -30.20 -7.81
N ASP A 370 -6.27 -30.06 -6.48
CA ASP A 370 -7.36 -29.42 -5.75
C ASP A 370 -6.94 -28.05 -5.19
N ASN A 371 -6.21 -27.31 -6.02
CA ASN A 371 -5.63 -26.03 -5.65
C ASN A 371 -6.69 -24.92 -5.74
N ASP A 372 -6.95 -24.24 -4.63
CA ASP A 372 -7.89 -23.12 -4.48
C ASP A 372 -7.56 -21.93 -5.39
N HIS A 373 -6.33 -21.84 -5.90
CA HIS A 373 -5.89 -20.79 -6.82
C HIS A 373 -6.10 -21.14 -8.31
N LEU A 374 -6.71 -22.26 -8.61
CA LEU A 374 -7.18 -22.58 -9.97
C LEU A 374 -8.56 -21.94 -10.21
N PRO A 375 -8.75 -21.18 -11.28
CA PRO A 375 -9.98 -20.42 -11.55
C PRO A 375 -11.29 -21.19 -11.47
N HIS A 376 -11.31 -22.50 -11.76
CA HIS A 376 -12.51 -23.32 -11.62
C HIS A 376 -12.89 -23.65 -10.18
N ASN A 377 -11.96 -23.47 -9.22
CA ASN A 377 -12.17 -23.66 -7.79
C ASN A 377 -12.49 -22.34 -7.04
N TYR A 378 -12.48 -21.19 -7.73
CA TYR A 378 -12.72 -19.91 -7.07
C TYR A 378 -14.13 -19.82 -6.48
N PRO A 379 -14.30 -19.42 -5.22
CA PRO A 379 -15.59 -19.01 -4.72
C PRO A 379 -16.04 -17.72 -5.41
N LYS A 380 -17.35 -17.46 -5.42
CA LYS A 380 -17.87 -16.18 -5.97
C LYS A 380 -17.37 -14.98 -5.17
N ASN A 381 -17.39 -15.10 -3.83
CA ASN A 381 -16.94 -14.04 -2.93
C ASN A 381 -15.41 -14.06 -2.78
N CYS A 382 -14.71 -13.68 -3.83
CA CYS A 382 -13.26 -13.48 -3.80
C CYS A 382 -12.81 -12.41 -4.78
N CYS A 383 -11.59 -11.91 -4.57
CA CYS A 383 -10.86 -11.05 -5.49
C CYS A 383 -9.77 -11.89 -6.19
N ALA A 384 -9.83 -11.98 -7.51
CA ALA A 384 -8.92 -12.79 -8.32
C ALA A 384 -7.87 -11.93 -9.03
N TYR A 385 -6.63 -12.39 -8.99
CA TYR A 385 -5.45 -11.73 -9.56
C TYR A 385 -4.71 -12.66 -10.51
N THR A 386 -3.98 -12.12 -11.50
CA THR A 386 -2.94 -12.90 -12.21
C THR A 386 -1.71 -13.09 -11.32
N GLY A 387 -1.34 -12.08 -10.58
CA GLY A 387 -0.32 -11.94 -9.57
C GLY A 387 -0.55 -10.65 -8.81
N THR A 388 0.12 -10.42 -7.67
CA THR A 388 0.11 -9.18 -6.90
C THR A 388 1.40 -8.39 -7.15
N HIS A 389 1.61 -7.29 -6.42
CA HIS A 389 2.86 -6.54 -6.43
C HIS A 389 4.05 -7.32 -5.88
N ASP A 390 3.84 -8.33 -5.05
CA ASP A 390 4.88 -9.21 -4.48
C ASP A 390 5.29 -10.35 -5.40
N ASN A 391 4.42 -10.69 -6.34
CA ASN A 391 4.72 -11.74 -7.30
C ASN A 391 5.63 -11.23 -8.42
N SER A 392 6.30 -12.13 -9.10
CA SER A 392 6.84 -11.84 -10.43
C SER A 392 5.72 -11.48 -11.39
N THR A 393 6.00 -10.67 -12.42
CA THR A 393 5.02 -10.49 -13.50
C THR A 393 4.68 -11.85 -14.10
N ILE A 394 3.47 -12.03 -14.63
CA ILE A 394 3.06 -13.34 -15.18
C ILE A 394 3.98 -13.81 -16.32
N MET A 395 4.59 -12.88 -17.06
CA MET A 395 5.56 -13.20 -18.11
C MET A 395 6.93 -13.60 -17.55
N GLN A 396 7.37 -13.02 -16.44
CA GLN A 396 8.55 -13.44 -15.72
C GLN A 396 8.34 -14.84 -15.15
N TRP A 397 7.24 -15.05 -14.41
CA TRP A 397 6.85 -16.36 -13.88
C TRP A 397 6.86 -17.43 -14.96
N TYR A 398 6.26 -17.18 -16.12
CA TYR A 398 6.20 -18.14 -17.22
C TYR A 398 7.57 -18.55 -17.76
N ARG A 399 8.57 -17.65 -17.70
CA ARG A 399 9.93 -17.94 -18.14
C ARG A 399 10.73 -18.73 -17.11
N GLU A 400 10.51 -18.44 -15.82
CA GLU A 400 11.28 -18.94 -14.68
C GLU A 400 10.66 -20.20 -14.05
N ALA A 401 9.36 -20.42 -14.22
CA ALA A 401 8.66 -21.60 -13.70
C ALA A 401 9.26 -22.89 -14.22
N ASP A 402 9.23 -23.92 -13.38
CA ASP A 402 9.66 -25.26 -13.77
C ASP A 402 8.90 -25.77 -15.00
N PRO A 403 9.47 -26.70 -15.78
CA PRO A 403 8.86 -27.15 -17.03
C PRO A 403 7.47 -27.78 -16.88
N LYS A 404 7.17 -28.46 -15.76
CA LYS A 404 5.86 -29.11 -15.53
C LYS A 404 4.80 -28.08 -15.23
N SER A 405 5.07 -27.13 -14.31
CA SER A 405 4.18 -26.02 -13.98
C SER A 405 3.89 -25.13 -15.19
N ARG A 406 4.93 -24.84 -15.99
CA ARG A 406 4.79 -24.07 -17.23
C ARG A 406 3.93 -24.81 -18.28
N ALA A 407 4.13 -26.11 -18.45
CA ALA A 407 3.32 -26.93 -19.36
C ALA A 407 1.86 -27.02 -18.89
N MET A 408 1.61 -27.19 -17.59
CA MET A 408 0.29 -27.14 -16.98
C MET A 408 -0.38 -25.80 -17.24
N ALA A 409 0.28 -24.69 -16.95
CA ALA A 409 -0.24 -23.35 -17.16
C ALA A 409 -0.61 -23.12 -18.62
N ARG A 410 0.27 -23.45 -19.57
CA ARG A 410 0.00 -23.30 -20.99
C ARG A 410 -1.21 -24.12 -21.46
N ARG A 411 -1.33 -25.35 -20.98
CA ARG A 411 -2.47 -26.23 -21.28
C ARG A 411 -3.77 -25.69 -20.67
N TYR A 412 -3.70 -25.17 -19.44
CA TYR A 412 -4.86 -24.63 -18.72
C TYR A 412 -5.39 -23.34 -19.34
N VAL A 413 -4.53 -22.33 -19.53
CA VAL A 413 -4.97 -21.04 -20.07
C VAL A 413 -5.21 -21.08 -21.57
N LYS A 414 -4.61 -22.04 -22.27
CA LYS A 414 -4.80 -22.34 -23.71
C LYS A 414 -4.78 -21.05 -24.56
N PRO A 415 -3.62 -20.40 -24.73
CA PRO A 415 -3.51 -19.21 -25.54
C PRO A 415 -4.05 -19.44 -26.96
N ARG A 416 -4.84 -18.50 -27.47
CA ARG A 416 -5.33 -18.53 -28.85
C ARG A 416 -4.21 -18.20 -29.83
N LEU A 417 -4.46 -18.38 -31.13
CA LEU A 417 -3.49 -18.00 -32.15
C LEU A 417 -3.17 -16.50 -32.01
N LEU A 418 -1.89 -16.16 -31.93
CA LEU A 418 -1.34 -14.81 -31.71
C LEU A 418 -1.67 -14.15 -30.34
N GLU A 419 -2.35 -14.86 -29.44
CA GLU A 419 -2.59 -14.37 -28.08
C GLU A 419 -1.33 -14.55 -27.23
N ARG A 420 -0.86 -13.46 -26.60
CA ARG A 420 0.24 -13.54 -25.64
C ARG A 420 -0.19 -14.33 -24.40
N PHE A 421 0.75 -15.04 -23.76
CA PHE A 421 0.47 -15.80 -22.54
C PHE A 421 -0.15 -14.92 -21.43
N SER A 422 0.35 -13.71 -21.22
CA SER A 422 -0.23 -12.77 -20.25
C SER A 422 -1.69 -12.44 -20.54
N ALA A 423 -2.03 -12.16 -21.81
CA ALA A 423 -3.41 -11.87 -22.22
C ALA A 423 -4.34 -13.08 -22.01
N ALA A 424 -3.83 -14.31 -22.25
CA ALA A 424 -4.58 -15.53 -21.97
C ALA A 424 -4.83 -15.71 -20.46
N CYS A 425 -3.86 -15.38 -19.60
CA CYS A 425 -4.03 -15.40 -18.15
C CYS A 425 -5.09 -14.38 -17.70
N VAL A 426 -5.04 -13.13 -18.21
CA VAL A 426 -6.07 -12.11 -17.94
C VAL A 426 -7.45 -12.61 -18.34
N ARG A 427 -7.58 -13.19 -19.54
CA ARG A 427 -8.84 -13.77 -20.03
C ARG A 427 -9.38 -14.85 -19.09
N VAL A 428 -8.54 -15.73 -18.60
CA VAL A 428 -8.95 -16.83 -17.71
C VAL A 428 -9.40 -16.29 -16.34
N VAL A 429 -8.70 -15.28 -15.78
CA VAL A 429 -9.12 -14.61 -14.54
C VAL A 429 -10.45 -13.89 -14.75
N TYR A 430 -10.66 -13.21 -15.87
CA TYR A 430 -11.95 -12.56 -16.18
C TYR A 430 -13.10 -13.57 -16.37
N ALA A 431 -12.82 -14.73 -16.92
CA ALA A 431 -13.78 -15.81 -17.10
C ALA A 431 -14.17 -16.50 -15.77
N SER A 432 -13.34 -16.38 -14.72
CA SER A 432 -13.55 -17.06 -13.44
C SER A 432 -14.85 -16.63 -12.74
N PRO A 433 -15.38 -17.41 -11.78
CA PRO A 433 -16.60 -17.05 -11.04
C PRO A 433 -16.39 -15.90 -10.02
N ALA A 434 -15.17 -15.47 -9.76
CA ALA A 434 -14.85 -14.41 -8.81
C ALA A 434 -15.66 -13.13 -9.04
N ASN A 435 -16.20 -12.52 -8.00
CA ASN A 435 -16.93 -11.26 -8.07
C ASN A 435 -16.03 -10.10 -8.51
N LEU A 436 -14.77 -10.10 -8.08
CA LEU A 436 -13.80 -9.06 -8.42
C LEU A 436 -12.58 -9.68 -9.11
N ALA A 437 -12.08 -9.03 -10.15
CA ALA A 437 -10.86 -9.41 -10.85
C ALA A 437 -9.96 -8.18 -10.98
N ILE A 438 -8.80 -8.19 -10.35
CA ILE A 438 -7.82 -7.09 -10.37
C ILE A 438 -6.54 -7.58 -11.05
N ILE A 439 -6.09 -6.88 -12.06
CA ILE A 439 -4.93 -7.28 -12.86
C ILE A 439 -3.82 -6.25 -12.72
N PRO A 440 -2.57 -6.65 -12.39
CA PRO A 440 -1.43 -5.74 -12.42
C PRO A 440 -1.25 -5.13 -13.82
N MET A 441 -0.99 -3.83 -13.88
CA MET A 441 -0.78 -3.13 -15.17
C MET A 441 0.37 -3.74 -15.95
N GLN A 442 1.39 -4.27 -15.28
CA GLN A 442 2.51 -4.97 -15.90
C GLN A 442 2.06 -6.18 -16.72
N ASP A 443 1.07 -6.92 -16.22
CA ASP A 443 0.54 -8.10 -16.91
C ASP A 443 -0.36 -7.72 -18.09
N ILE A 444 -1.10 -6.62 -17.99
CA ILE A 444 -1.84 -6.02 -19.13
C ILE A 444 -0.86 -5.61 -20.23
N LEU A 445 0.26 -5.02 -19.86
CA LEU A 445 1.30 -4.60 -20.81
C LEU A 445 2.15 -5.78 -21.33
N GLY A 446 2.07 -6.95 -20.68
CA GLY A 446 2.85 -8.15 -21.01
C GLY A 446 4.35 -7.97 -20.76
N LEU A 447 4.70 -7.30 -19.66
CA LEU A 447 6.08 -6.98 -19.28
C LEU A 447 6.73 -8.17 -18.53
N GLY A 448 8.06 -8.20 -18.56
CA GLY A 448 8.89 -9.22 -17.89
C GLY A 448 9.48 -8.73 -16.57
N ALA A 449 10.60 -9.37 -16.15
CA ALA A 449 11.27 -9.17 -14.87
C ALA A 449 11.59 -7.70 -14.55
N ASN A 450 11.97 -6.90 -15.55
CA ASN A 450 12.30 -5.48 -15.37
C ASN A 450 11.12 -4.62 -14.88
N ALA A 451 9.91 -5.14 -14.92
CA ALA A 451 8.72 -4.45 -14.42
C ALA A 451 8.20 -5.03 -13.10
N ARG A 452 8.93 -5.93 -12.46
CA ARG A 452 8.56 -6.45 -11.15
C ARG A 452 8.59 -5.32 -10.12
N MET A 453 7.57 -5.29 -9.26
CA MET A 453 7.41 -4.22 -8.26
C MET A 453 8.19 -4.51 -6.99
N ASN A 454 8.04 -5.70 -6.46
CA ASN A 454 8.68 -6.12 -5.21
C ASN A 454 9.21 -7.55 -5.28
N VAL A 455 10.34 -7.77 -4.62
CA VAL A 455 10.88 -9.09 -4.30
C VAL A 455 10.86 -9.21 -2.78
N PRO A 456 9.92 -9.95 -2.19
CA PRO A 456 9.81 -10.10 -0.75
C PRO A 456 11.12 -10.52 -0.09
N SER A 457 11.34 -10.08 1.15
CA SER A 457 12.56 -10.36 1.93
C SER A 457 13.86 -9.78 1.35
N THR A 458 13.77 -8.80 0.44
CA THR A 458 14.95 -8.06 -0.06
C THR A 458 14.83 -6.58 0.27
N VAL A 459 15.98 -5.93 0.47
CA VAL A 459 16.07 -4.48 0.70
C VAL A 459 16.75 -3.82 -0.49
N GLY A 460 16.14 -2.70 -0.96
CA GLY A 460 16.64 -1.97 -2.13
C GLY A 460 16.23 -2.59 -3.47
N GLY A 461 16.20 -1.77 -4.51
CA GLY A 461 15.83 -2.21 -5.87
C GLY A 461 14.34 -2.43 -6.11
N ASN A 462 13.51 -2.45 -5.08
CA ASN A 462 12.06 -2.62 -5.14
C ASN A 462 11.33 -1.28 -5.31
N TRP A 463 10.03 -1.33 -5.63
CA TRP A 463 9.07 -0.21 -5.70
C TRP A 463 9.36 0.83 -6.78
N LYS A 464 10.37 0.61 -7.62
CA LYS A 464 10.94 1.60 -8.55
C LYS A 464 10.26 1.63 -9.92
N TRP A 465 9.62 0.54 -10.34
CA TRP A 465 9.09 0.45 -11.70
C TRP A 465 8.08 1.54 -12.03
N ARG A 466 8.25 2.12 -13.24
CA ARG A 466 7.33 3.11 -13.80
C ARG A 466 6.90 2.74 -15.21
N MET A 467 5.64 3.01 -15.52
CA MET A 467 5.11 2.90 -16.87
C MET A 467 5.64 4.04 -17.75
N LEU A 468 6.15 3.70 -18.91
CA LEU A 468 6.58 4.71 -19.89
C LEU A 468 5.38 5.44 -20.50
N PRO A 469 5.54 6.73 -20.91
CA PRO A 469 4.51 7.45 -21.63
C PRO A 469 4.04 6.71 -22.90
N GLY A 470 2.81 6.93 -23.33
CA GLY A 470 2.24 6.35 -24.56
C GLY A 470 1.84 4.86 -24.44
N ARG A 471 1.88 4.27 -23.24
CA ARG A 471 1.43 2.88 -23.05
C ARG A 471 -0.09 2.74 -22.92
N LEU A 472 -0.79 3.80 -22.58
CA LEU A 472 -2.25 3.85 -22.49
C LEU A 472 -2.85 4.09 -23.88
N THR A 473 -2.99 3.03 -24.68
CA THR A 473 -3.52 3.15 -26.05
C THR A 473 -4.99 2.80 -26.11
N ALA A 474 -5.75 3.44 -27.01
CA ALA A 474 -7.16 3.12 -27.26
C ALA A 474 -7.37 1.65 -27.64
N SER A 475 -6.47 1.05 -28.42
CA SER A 475 -6.55 -0.38 -28.79
C SER A 475 -6.42 -1.31 -27.58
N ARG A 476 -5.64 -0.95 -26.54
CA ARG A 476 -5.58 -1.73 -25.29
C ARG A 476 -6.85 -1.54 -24.48
N ALA A 477 -7.34 -0.31 -24.36
CA ALA A 477 -8.60 -0.02 -23.68
C ALA A 477 -9.76 -0.83 -24.31
N GLU A 478 -9.88 -0.81 -25.63
CA GLU A 478 -10.91 -1.55 -26.35
C GLU A 478 -10.83 -3.07 -26.12
N LYS A 479 -9.63 -3.65 -26.15
CA LYS A 479 -9.44 -5.09 -25.86
C LYS A 479 -9.86 -5.46 -24.45
N LEU A 480 -9.52 -4.63 -23.45
CA LEU A 480 -9.92 -4.87 -22.07
C LEU A 480 -11.43 -4.70 -21.89
N ARG A 481 -12.02 -3.66 -22.48
CA ARG A 481 -13.47 -3.45 -22.45
C ARG A 481 -14.21 -4.62 -23.09
N SER A 482 -13.82 -5.05 -24.28
CA SER A 482 -14.41 -6.22 -24.95
C SER A 482 -14.31 -7.49 -24.08
N LEU A 483 -13.20 -7.66 -23.36
CA LEU A 483 -13.02 -8.77 -22.44
C LEU A 483 -13.95 -8.65 -21.21
N ALA A 484 -14.07 -7.47 -20.63
CA ALA A 484 -14.97 -7.20 -19.50
C ALA A 484 -16.43 -7.44 -19.90
N GLU A 485 -16.87 -6.93 -21.04
CA GLU A 485 -18.21 -7.14 -21.59
C GLU A 485 -18.49 -8.63 -21.87
N THR A 486 -17.54 -9.35 -22.49
CA THR A 486 -17.67 -10.78 -22.78
C THR A 486 -17.94 -11.62 -21.53
N TYR A 487 -17.34 -11.25 -20.41
CA TYR A 487 -17.46 -11.99 -19.15
C TYR A 487 -18.37 -11.29 -18.13
N PHE A 488 -19.12 -10.26 -18.53
CA PHE A 488 -20.10 -9.52 -17.70
C PHE A 488 -19.47 -8.96 -16.41
N ARG A 489 -18.39 -8.20 -16.55
CA ARG A 489 -17.67 -7.52 -15.46
C ARG A 489 -17.84 -6.01 -15.45
#